data_65d884b87cd44cae408594b2390be95c
#
_entry.id   65d884b87cd44cae408594b2390be95c
#
_cell.length_a   1.000
_cell.length_b   1.000
_cell.length_c   1.000
_cell.angle_alpha   90.00
_cell.angle_beta   90.00
_cell.angle_gamma   90.00
#
_symmetry.space_group_name_H-M   'P 1'
#
loop_
_entity.id
_entity.type
_entity.pdbx_description
1 polymer ?
#
loop_
_entity_poly.entity_id
_entity_poly.type
_entity_poly.pdbx_seq_one_letter_code
_entity_poly.pdbx_strand_id
1 'polypeptide(L)'
;MKLKTSKELVQEAMDKIKTITPAELKNLKIKNPDAILIDIRDIRELKKTGKIKGAIHMPRGMLEFWLDPESPYYKKDISPEKTKIFYCASNWRSALATQAIQNMGFENVCHVKGGFQAIVDEGFEIEKI
;
A
#
# COMPACT_ATOMS: atom_id res chain seq x y z
N MET A 1 -32.24 -3.17 -7.28
CA MET A 1 -30.90 -3.53 -6.79
C MET A 1 -30.51 -2.63 -5.64
N LYS A 2 -29.81 -3.20 -4.66
CA LYS A 2 -29.34 -2.42 -3.52
C LYS A 2 -27.83 -2.28 -3.62
N LEU A 3 -27.37 -1.05 -3.78
CA LEU A 3 -25.92 -0.79 -3.92
C LEU A 3 -25.25 -0.56 -2.57
N LYS A 4 -24.05 -1.08 -2.44
CA LYS A 4 -23.17 -0.75 -1.34
C LYS A 4 -22.28 0.41 -1.83
N THR A 5 -22.17 1.47 -1.05
CA THR A 5 -21.37 2.64 -1.44
C THR A 5 -19.87 2.35 -1.32
N SER A 6 -19.06 3.13 -2.01
CA SER A 6 -17.60 3.03 -1.86
C SER A 6 -17.17 3.34 -0.43
N LYS A 7 -17.83 4.28 0.24
CA LYS A 7 -17.57 4.61 1.63
C LYS A 7 -17.81 3.41 2.54
N GLU A 8 -18.90 2.67 2.31
CA GLU A 8 -19.21 1.46 3.07
C GLU A 8 -18.16 0.37 2.84
N LEU A 9 -17.71 0.18 1.59
CA LEU A 9 -16.66 -0.78 1.27
C LEU A 9 -15.37 -0.43 2.00
N VAL A 10 -15.00 0.85 2.00
CA VAL A 10 -13.80 1.31 2.69
C VAL A 10 -13.92 1.06 4.18
N GLN A 11 -15.07 1.38 4.79
CA GLN A 11 -15.28 1.16 6.23
C GLN A 11 -15.18 -0.33 6.57
N GLU A 12 -15.75 -1.19 5.76
CA GLU A 12 -15.65 -2.64 5.97
C GLU A 12 -14.20 -3.12 5.89
N ALA A 13 -13.44 -2.56 4.93
CA ALA A 13 -12.01 -2.87 4.81
C ALA A 13 -11.26 -2.42 6.06
N MET A 14 -11.48 -1.18 6.47
CA MET A 14 -10.80 -0.61 7.65
C MET A 14 -11.03 -1.42 8.91
N ASP A 15 -12.21 -2.04 9.05
CA ASP A 15 -12.54 -2.87 10.20
C ASP A 15 -11.76 -4.19 10.24
N LYS A 16 -11.20 -4.61 9.10
CA LYS A 16 -10.56 -5.94 8.96
C LYS A 16 -9.06 -5.90 8.74
N ILE A 17 -8.51 -4.73 8.45
CA ILE A 17 -7.10 -4.59 8.09
C ILE A 17 -6.33 -3.86 9.18
N LYS A 18 -5.01 -3.92 9.08
CA LYS A 18 -4.11 -3.17 9.95
C LYS A 18 -3.81 -1.81 9.31
N THR A 19 -4.04 -0.75 10.07
CA THR A 19 -3.69 0.62 9.69
C THR A 19 -2.58 1.10 10.61
N ILE A 20 -1.51 1.64 10.03
CA ILE A 20 -0.42 2.22 10.81
C ILE A 20 -0.30 3.72 10.54
N THR A 21 0.20 4.46 11.51
CA THR A 21 0.48 5.88 11.33
C THR A 21 1.83 6.06 10.62
N PRO A 22 2.11 7.26 10.05
CA PRO A 22 3.43 7.54 9.50
C PRO A 22 4.57 7.36 10.52
N ALA A 23 4.34 7.69 11.79
CA ALA A 23 5.33 7.47 12.85
C ALA A 23 5.60 5.98 13.06
N GLU A 24 4.54 5.18 13.05
CA GLU A 24 4.67 3.73 13.16
C GLU A 24 5.37 3.14 11.92
N LEU A 25 5.14 3.73 10.75
CA LEU A 25 5.86 3.33 9.54
C LEU A 25 7.36 3.51 9.71
N LYS A 26 7.76 4.66 10.26
CA LYS A 26 9.18 4.95 10.51
C LYS A 26 9.80 3.88 11.41
N ASN A 27 9.12 3.56 12.51
CA ASN A 27 9.60 2.54 13.45
C ASN A 27 9.62 1.15 12.82
N LEU A 28 8.62 0.82 12.02
CA LEU A 28 8.55 -0.48 11.35
C LEU A 28 9.71 -0.67 10.40
N LYS A 29 10.05 0.36 9.61
CA LYS A 29 11.17 0.30 8.67
C LYS A 29 12.51 0.17 9.38
N ILE A 30 12.64 0.72 10.56
CA ILE A 30 13.86 0.57 11.36
C ILE A 30 13.98 -0.87 11.89
N LYS A 31 12.88 -1.41 12.41
CA LYS A 31 12.86 -2.77 12.99
C LYS A 31 12.90 -3.86 11.93
N ASN A 32 12.32 -3.59 10.77
CA ASN A 32 12.23 -4.55 9.67
C ASN A 32 12.64 -3.86 8.36
N PRO A 33 13.96 -3.74 8.09
CA PRO A 33 14.44 -3.08 6.88
C PRO A 33 13.98 -3.74 5.58
N ASP A 34 13.59 -5.02 5.64
CA ASP A 34 13.12 -5.78 4.48
C ASP A 34 11.65 -5.51 4.15
N ALA A 35 10.92 -4.82 5.03
CA ALA A 35 9.54 -4.44 4.74
C ALA A 35 9.50 -3.53 3.51
N ILE A 36 8.53 -3.77 2.65
CA ILE A 36 8.42 -3.08 1.37
C ILE A 36 7.30 -2.05 1.42
N LEU A 37 7.65 -0.79 1.15
CA LEU A 37 6.67 0.29 1.02
C LEU A 37 6.22 0.35 -0.43
N ILE A 38 4.92 0.31 -0.66
CA ILE A 38 4.34 0.21 -2.00
C ILE A 38 3.39 1.38 -2.25
N ASP A 39 3.70 2.17 -3.27
CA ASP A 39 2.83 3.25 -3.75
C ASP A 39 1.87 2.66 -4.77
N ILE A 40 0.57 2.70 -4.47
CA ILE A 40 -0.44 2.08 -5.34
C ILE A 40 -1.18 3.10 -6.21
N ARG A 41 -0.72 4.35 -6.21
CA ARG A 41 -1.38 5.42 -6.97
C ARG A 41 -1.17 5.24 -8.47
N ASP A 42 -1.90 6.02 -9.25
CA ASP A 42 -1.74 6.08 -10.70
C ASP A 42 -0.38 6.72 -11.03
N ILE A 43 0.27 6.27 -12.11
CA ILE A 43 1.58 6.79 -12.50
C ILE A 43 1.59 8.30 -12.71
N ARG A 44 0.46 8.88 -13.13
CA ARG A 44 0.35 10.32 -13.34
C ARG A 44 0.49 11.09 -12.03
N GLU A 45 0.04 10.51 -10.93
CA GLU A 45 0.22 11.10 -9.60
C GLU A 45 1.70 11.11 -9.20
N LEU A 46 2.41 10.02 -9.47
CA LEU A 46 3.85 9.94 -9.19
C LEU A 46 4.65 10.93 -10.03
N LYS A 47 4.28 11.10 -11.29
CA LYS A 47 4.95 12.08 -12.15
C LYS A 47 4.76 13.50 -11.65
N LYS A 48 3.63 13.78 -11.03
CA LYS A 48 3.29 15.10 -10.52
C LYS A 48 3.95 15.39 -9.17
N THR A 49 3.96 14.43 -8.26
CA THR A 49 4.39 14.64 -6.87
C THR A 49 5.68 13.93 -6.50
N GLY A 50 6.14 12.98 -7.31
CA GLY A 50 7.13 12.02 -6.89
C GLY A 50 6.49 10.93 -6.03
N LYS A 51 7.30 10.04 -5.49
CA LYS A 51 6.89 9.00 -4.55
C LYS A 51 7.76 9.06 -3.30
N ILE A 52 7.40 8.36 -2.27
CA ILE A 52 8.27 8.25 -1.08
C ILE A 52 9.55 7.51 -1.50
N LYS A 53 10.69 8.05 -1.11
CA LYS A 53 11.99 7.48 -1.46
C LYS A 53 12.07 6.02 -1.02
N GLY A 54 12.45 5.17 -1.96
CA GLY A 54 12.56 3.74 -1.72
C GLY A 54 11.26 2.96 -1.90
N ALA A 55 10.14 3.63 -2.09
CA ALA A 55 8.87 2.95 -2.35
C ALA A 55 8.89 2.31 -3.73
N ILE A 56 8.24 1.16 -3.85
CA ILE A 56 8.04 0.49 -5.13
C ILE A 56 6.67 0.92 -5.66
N HIS A 57 6.60 1.28 -6.95
CA HIS A 57 5.31 1.61 -7.56
C HIS A 57 4.64 0.34 -8.07
N MET A 58 3.47 0.06 -7.53
CA MET A 58 2.61 -1.03 -8.00
C MET A 58 1.19 -0.48 -8.10
N PRO A 59 0.76 -0.05 -9.29
CA PRO A 59 -0.56 0.56 -9.44
C PRO A 59 -1.65 -0.41 -8.98
N ARG A 60 -2.70 0.13 -8.37
CA ARG A 60 -3.75 -0.69 -7.75
C ARG A 60 -4.26 -1.82 -8.64
N GLY A 61 -4.40 -1.56 -9.93
CA GLY A 61 -4.93 -2.55 -10.88
C GLY A 61 -4.03 -3.74 -11.12
N MET A 62 -2.77 -3.69 -10.71
CA MET A 62 -1.81 -4.77 -10.95
C MET A 62 -1.42 -5.53 -9.69
N LEU A 63 -1.88 -5.12 -8.52
CA LEU A 63 -1.41 -5.69 -7.25
C LEU A 63 -1.57 -7.20 -7.18
N GLU A 64 -2.76 -7.71 -7.41
CA GLU A 64 -3.03 -9.13 -7.29
C GLU A 64 -2.13 -9.94 -8.23
N PHE A 65 -1.94 -9.43 -9.45
CA PHE A 65 -1.16 -10.13 -10.47
C PHE A 65 0.33 -10.10 -10.21
N TRP A 66 0.82 -8.98 -9.69
CA TRP A 66 2.26 -8.80 -9.44
C TRP A 66 2.72 -9.49 -8.14
N LEU A 67 1.80 -9.70 -7.19
CA LEU A 67 2.12 -10.32 -5.90
C LEU A 67 1.84 -11.81 -5.84
N ASP A 68 1.05 -12.35 -6.76
CA ASP A 68 0.72 -13.77 -6.81
C ASP A 68 1.86 -14.58 -7.44
N PRO A 69 2.54 -15.47 -6.67
CA PRO A 69 3.63 -16.29 -7.21
C PRO A 69 3.25 -17.19 -8.37
N GLU A 70 1.96 -17.50 -8.53
CA GLU A 70 1.48 -18.35 -9.63
C GLU A 70 1.00 -17.55 -10.84
N SER A 71 0.98 -16.22 -10.73
CA SER A 71 0.61 -15.36 -11.85
C SER A 71 1.75 -15.28 -12.87
N PRO A 72 1.44 -15.22 -14.18
CA PRO A 72 2.48 -15.00 -15.19
C PRO A 72 3.16 -13.62 -15.05
N TYR A 73 2.58 -12.72 -14.27
CA TYR A 73 3.11 -11.36 -14.08
C TYR A 73 3.81 -11.17 -12.72
N TYR A 74 4.07 -12.26 -12.02
CA TYR A 74 4.67 -12.20 -10.68
C TYR A 74 5.99 -11.44 -10.63
N LYS A 75 6.13 -10.54 -9.66
CA LYS A 75 7.37 -9.81 -9.36
C LYS A 75 8.19 -10.64 -8.36
N LYS A 76 9.17 -11.37 -8.87
CA LYS A 76 9.95 -12.35 -8.10
C LYS A 76 10.74 -11.76 -6.94
N ASP A 77 11.09 -10.49 -7.02
CA ASP A 77 11.85 -9.81 -5.96
C ASP A 77 11.00 -9.44 -4.74
N ILE A 78 9.68 -9.65 -4.83
CA ILE A 78 8.78 -9.40 -3.70
C ILE A 78 8.21 -10.73 -3.23
N SER A 79 8.95 -11.40 -2.34
CA SER A 79 8.52 -12.71 -1.85
C SER A 79 7.30 -12.59 -0.93
N PRO A 80 6.44 -13.64 -0.89
CA PRO A 80 5.20 -13.59 -0.11
C PRO A 80 5.38 -13.31 1.38
N GLU A 81 6.49 -13.72 1.98
CA GLU A 81 6.71 -13.53 3.42
C GLU A 81 7.15 -12.12 3.79
N LYS A 82 7.56 -11.29 2.84
CA LYS A 82 7.96 -9.91 3.14
C LYS A 82 6.75 -9.07 3.53
N THR A 83 6.91 -8.25 4.55
CA THR A 83 5.86 -7.31 4.97
C THR A 83 5.63 -6.28 3.88
N LYS A 84 4.38 -6.08 3.51
CA LYS A 84 3.97 -5.12 2.48
C LYS A 84 3.17 -4.01 3.12
N ILE A 85 3.58 -2.78 2.84
CA ILE A 85 2.98 -1.59 3.42
C ILE A 85 2.48 -0.73 2.28
N PHE A 86 1.16 -0.61 2.14
CA PHE A 86 0.55 0.13 1.03
C PHE A 86 0.24 1.55 1.44
N TYR A 87 0.37 2.49 0.49
CA TYR A 87 -0.16 3.83 0.66
C TYR A 87 -0.73 4.35 -0.67
N CYS A 88 -1.68 5.26 -0.56
CA CYS A 88 -2.23 5.98 -1.70
C CYS A 88 -2.17 7.48 -1.40
N ALA A 89 -3.01 8.29 -2.03
CA ALA A 89 -3.02 9.72 -1.75
C ALA A 89 -3.55 10.02 -0.34
N SER A 90 -4.52 9.26 0.13
CA SER A 90 -5.11 9.42 1.46
C SER A 90 -5.33 8.05 2.14
N ASN A 91 -6.55 7.49 2.06
CA ASN A 91 -6.88 6.26 2.78
C ASN A 91 -7.68 5.23 1.97
N TRP A 92 -8.51 5.66 1.04
CA TRP A 92 -9.53 4.78 0.48
C TRP A 92 -8.98 3.67 -0.42
N ARG A 93 -8.15 4.03 -1.38
CA ARG A 93 -7.58 3.03 -2.30
C ARG A 93 -6.69 2.05 -1.57
N SER A 94 -5.89 2.54 -0.62
CA SER A 94 -4.97 1.65 0.12
C SER A 94 -5.72 0.74 1.09
N ALA A 95 -6.84 1.19 1.67
CA ALA A 95 -7.66 0.34 2.51
C ALA A 95 -8.22 -0.84 1.70
N LEU A 96 -8.80 -0.56 0.54
CA LEU A 96 -9.35 -1.61 -0.34
C LEU A 96 -8.26 -2.53 -0.86
N ALA A 97 -7.09 -1.97 -1.20
CA ALA A 97 -5.95 -2.74 -1.66
C ALA A 97 -5.47 -3.71 -0.57
N THR A 98 -5.32 -3.22 0.65
CA THR A 98 -4.86 -4.05 1.76
C THR A 98 -5.82 -5.22 2.01
N GLN A 99 -7.12 -4.94 1.99
CA GLN A 99 -8.12 -6.01 2.16
C GLN A 99 -8.05 -7.03 1.03
N ALA A 100 -7.92 -6.56 -0.22
CA ALA A 100 -7.83 -7.47 -1.37
C ALA A 100 -6.64 -8.41 -1.26
N ILE A 101 -5.48 -7.90 -0.88
CA ILE A 101 -4.27 -8.71 -0.75
C ILE A 101 -4.38 -9.65 0.47
N GLN A 102 -4.92 -9.15 1.57
CA GLN A 102 -5.17 -9.97 2.76
C GLN A 102 -6.12 -11.14 2.42
N ASN A 103 -7.12 -10.89 1.59
CA ASN A 103 -8.08 -11.93 1.16
C ASN A 103 -7.43 -13.01 0.29
N MET A 104 -6.26 -12.74 -0.29
CA MET A 104 -5.48 -13.75 -1.01
C MET A 104 -4.71 -14.67 -0.06
N GLY A 105 -4.69 -14.35 1.24
CA GLY A 105 -3.98 -15.14 2.24
C GLY A 105 -2.69 -14.51 2.76
N PHE A 106 -2.31 -13.34 2.26
CA PHE A 106 -1.13 -12.64 2.77
C PHE A 106 -1.42 -12.13 4.18
N GLU A 107 -0.55 -12.44 5.13
CA GLU A 107 -0.73 -12.08 6.53
C GLU A 107 -0.01 -10.77 6.90
N ASN A 108 1.09 -10.48 6.22
CA ASN A 108 1.98 -9.36 6.56
C ASN A 108 1.68 -8.15 5.68
N VAL A 109 0.46 -7.61 5.79
CA VAL A 109 0.03 -6.46 4.99
C VAL A 109 -0.64 -5.41 5.87
N CYS A 110 -0.41 -4.16 5.55
CA CYS A 110 -1.03 -3.02 6.23
C CYS A 110 -1.02 -1.82 5.30
N HIS A 111 -1.71 -0.74 5.69
CA HIS A 111 -1.60 0.51 4.96
C HIS A 111 -1.35 1.68 5.91
N VAL A 112 -0.88 2.80 5.35
CA VAL A 112 -0.49 3.98 6.13
C VAL A 112 -1.62 4.99 6.14
N LYS A 113 -2.04 5.38 7.35
CA LYS A 113 -3.08 6.39 7.55
C LYS A 113 -2.64 7.74 6.96
N GLY A 114 -3.53 8.34 6.19
CA GLY A 114 -3.29 9.66 5.62
C GLY A 114 -2.53 9.68 4.30
N GLY A 115 -1.90 8.57 3.94
CA GLY A 115 -1.25 8.41 2.63
C GLY A 115 -0.04 9.29 2.38
N PHE A 116 0.20 9.60 1.11
CA PHE A 116 1.44 10.24 0.65
C PHE A 116 1.81 11.50 1.44
N GLN A 117 0.89 12.46 1.54
CA GLN A 117 1.22 13.74 2.20
C GLN A 117 1.50 13.56 3.69
N ALA A 118 0.75 12.70 4.36
CA ALA A 118 0.98 12.42 5.78
C ALA A 118 2.37 11.80 6.02
N ILE A 119 2.81 10.94 5.10
CA ILE A 119 4.14 10.33 5.18
C ILE A 119 5.22 11.37 4.96
N VAL A 120 5.03 12.27 3.98
CA VAL A 120 5.95 13.38 3.72
C VAL A 120 6.03 14.29 4.95
N ASP A 121 4.90 14.60 5.56
CA ASP A 121 4.85 15.48 6.73
C ASP A 121 5.56 14.88 7.94
N GLU A 122 5.70 13.56 7.99
CA GLU A 122 6.44 12.87 9.05
C GLU A 122 7.96 12.99 8.85
N GLY A 123 8.40 13.46 7.69
CA GLY A 123 9.82 13.67 7.42
C GLY A 123 10.44 12.71 6.42
N PHE A 124 9.62 11.86 5.78
CA PHE A 124 10.14 10.98 4.73
C PHE A 124 10.48 11.80 3.48
N GLU A 125 11.58 11.44 2.82
CA GLU A 125 12.01 12.09 1.59
C GLU A 125 11.15 11.68 0.40
N ILE A 126 11.05 12.59 -0.58
CA ILE A 126 10.38 12.33 -1.85
C ILE A 126 11.45 12.03 -2.91
N GLU A 127 11.16 11.07 -3.74
CA GLU A 127 12.00 10.67 -4.87
C GLU A 127 11.23 10.97 -6.15
N LYS A 128 11.82 11.78 -7.03
CA LYS A 128 11.21 12.05 -8.35
C LYS A 128 11.38 10.83 -9.23
N ILE A 129 10.39 10.64 -10.12
CA ILE A 129 10.46 9.52 -11.06
C ILE A 129 10.73 10.00 -12.47
#